data_6de308326f51841df3286ac932ee74f9
#
_entry.id   6de308326f51841df3286ac932ee74f9
#
_cell.length_a   1.000
_cell.length_b   1.000
_cell.length_c   1.000
_cell.angle_alpha   90.00
_cell.angle_beta   90.00
_cell.angle_gamma   90.00
#
_symmetry.space_group_name_H-M   'P 1'
#
loop_
_entity.id
_entity.type
_entity.pdbx_description
1 polymer ?
#
loop_
_entity_poly.entity_id
_entity_poly.type
_entity_poly.pdbx_seq_one_letter_code
_entity_poly.pdbx_strand_id
1 'polypeptide(L)'
;GKLRDFVKQGGVLSGESAGAILQTPNISTASFPEFDRDENDVQITNLSALGLVSFEFAPHFVNSKRYREAYLTYTKKTSIPLYACKDGGGIIINGRSLQFMGKTLCFLRGKKLLHFP
;
A
#
# COMPACT_ATOMS: atom_id res chain seq x y z
N GLY A 1 13.44 11.71 -10.01
CA GLY A 1 14.38 11.99 -8.92
C GLY A 1 15.39 10.87 -8.71
N LYS A 2 16.25 11.06 -7.76
CA LYS A 2 17.39 10.16 -7.53
C LYS A 2 16.99 8.72 -7.21
N LEU A 3 15.96 8.52 -6.38
CA LEU A 3 15.50 7.18 -6.01
C LEU A 3 14.88 6.46 -7.20
N ARG A 4 14.12 7.18 -8.00
CA ARG A 4 13.52 6.62 -9.20
C ARG A 4 14.59 6.21 -10.22
N ASP A 5 15.59 7.06 -10.41
CA ASP A 5 16.71 6.77 -11.31
C ASP A 5 17.51 5.56 -10.83
N PHE A 6 17.73 5.46 -9.52
CA PHE A 6 18.40 4.32 -8.92
C PHE A 6 17.70 2.99 -9.25
N VAL A 7 16.39 2.96 -9.11
CA VAL A 7 15.61 1.76 -9.44
C VAL A 7 15.65 1.46 -10.93
N LYS A 8 15.53 2.48 -11.79
CA LYS A 8 15.61 2.31 -13.25
C LYS A 8 16.95 1.75 -13.71
N GLN A 9 18.01 2.03 -12.98
CA GLN A 9 19.36 1.55 -13.28
C GLN A 9 19.64 0.15 -12.70
N GLY A 10 18.62 -0.51 -12.17
CA GLY A 10 18.74 -1.86 -11.64
C GLY A 10 18.93 -1.93 -10.13
N GLY A 11 18.84 -0.81 -9.44
CA GLY A 11 18.91 -0.77 -7.98
C GLY A 11 17.66 -1.37 -7.34
N VAL A 12 17.83 -1.95 -6.15
CA VAL A 12 16.73 -2.51 -5.36
C VAL A 12 16.38 -1.54 -4.23
N LEU A 13 15.11 -1.21 -4.12
CA LEU A 13 14.60 -0.38 -3.04
C LEU A 13 13.62 -1.20 -2.22
N SER A 14 13.84 -1.25 -0.91
CA SER A 14 12.92 -1.93 0.00
C SER A 14 12.36 -0.95 1.01
N GLY A 15 11.18 -1.26 1.52
CA GLY A 15 10.54 -0.43 2.54
C GLY A 15 9.65 -1.28 3.42
N GLU A 16 9.60 -0.92 4.69
CA GLU A 16 8.75 -1.56 5.69
C GLU A 16 7.81 -0.52 6.26
N SER A 17 6.54 -0.90 6.49
CA SER A 17 5.54 -0.02 7.09
C SER A 17 5.42 1.30 6.31
N ALA A 18 5.68 2.43 6.93
CA ALA A 18 5.67 3.74 6.29
C ALA A 18 6.62 3.81 5.09
N GLY A 19 7.79 3.16 5.19
CA GLY A 19 8.74 3.09 4.08
C GLY A 19 8.18 2.37 2.86
N ALA A 20 7.30 1.40 3.05
CA ALA A 20 6.59 0.76 1.94
C ALA A 20 5.55 1.70 1.33
N ILE A 21 4.78 2.38 2.15
CA ILE A 21 3.76 3.35 1.69
C ILE A 21 4.39 4.44 0.83
N LEU A 22 5.58 4.92 1.20
CA LEU A 22 6.28 5.97 0.46
C LEU A 22 6.61 5.60 -0.98
N GLN A 23 6.64 4.31 -1.32
CA GLN A 23 6.94 3.85 -2.69
C GLN A 23 5.70 3.83 -3.58
N THR A 24 4.51 3.99 -3.02
CA THR A 24 3.23 4.02 -3.73
C THR A 24 2.93 5.41 -4.28
N PRO A 25 1.84 5.59 -5.04
CA PRO A 25 1.52 6.90 -5.61
C PRO A 25 1.20 7.97 -4.56
N ASN A 26 0.66 7.58 -3.39
CA ASN A 26 0.33 8.52 -2.33
C ASN A 26 0.32 7.83 -0.96
N ILE A 27 0.38 8.64 0.10
CA ILE A 27 0.46 8.15 1.47
C ILE A 27 -0.89 8.15 2.19
N SER A 28 -2.00 8.21 1.46
CA SER A 28 -3.34 8.29 2.07
C SER A 28 -3.66 7.11 2.99
N THR A 29 -3.09 5.93 2.70
CA THR A 29 -3.31 4.74 3.55
C THR A 29 -2.75 4.89 4.95
N ALA A 30 -1.80 5.79 5.18
CA ALA A 30 -1.28 6.06 6.53
C ALA A 30 -2.36 6.68 7.44
N SER A 31 -3.32 7.36 6.86
CA SER A 31 -4.43 7.98 7.60
C SER A 31 -5.64 7.06 7.70
N PHE A 32 -5.51 5.81 7.31
CA PHE A 32 -6.65 4.91 7.18
C PHE A 32 -6.29 3.48 7.57
N PRO A 33 -7.14 2.74 8.27
CA PRO A 33 -8.48 3.14 8.73
C PRO A 33 -8.44 4.19 9.84
N GLU A 34 -9.52 4.94 9.99
CA GLU A 34 -9.59 6.04 10.94
C GLU A 34 -9.35 5.60 12.39
N PHE A 35 -9.76 4.40 12.75
CA PHE A 35 -9.58 3.87 14.10
C PHE A 35 -8.15 3.36 14.36
N ASP A 36 -7.29 3.36 13.35
CA ASP A 36 -5.89 2.88 13.46
C ASP A 36 -5.01 3.71 12.52
N ARG A 37 -5.18 5.02 12.58
CA ARG A 37 -4.47 5.93 11.70
C ARG A 37 -3.23 6.50 12.35
N ASP A 38 -2.30 6.90 11.51
CA ASP A 38 -1.19 7.75 11.91
C ASP A 38 -1.70 9.18 12.11
N GLU A 39 -1.20 9.83 13.14
CA GLU A 39 -1.53 11.23 13.40
C GLU A 39 -0.65 12.12 12.51
N ASN A 40 -1.27 13.04 11.80
CA ASN A 40 -0.56 13.96 10.93
C ASN A 40 -0.13 15.21 11.70
N ASP A 41 0.78 15.04 12.66
CA ASP A 41 1.21 16.09 13.56
C ASP A 41 1.86 17.27 12.84
N VAL A 42 2.52 17.00 11.71
CA VAL A 42 3.19 18.03 10.92
C VAL A 42 2.28 18.67 9.87
N GLN A 43 1.02 18.27 9.83
CA GLN A 43 -0.02 18.81 8.96
C GLN A 43 0.35 18.80 7.47
N ILE A 44 0.86 17.67 7.00
CA ILE A 44 1.15 17.49 5.57
C ILE A 44 -0.16 17.49 4.80
N THR A 45 -0.22 18.31 3.75
CA THR A 45 -1.37 18.39 2.85
C THR A 45 -1.12 17.73 1.49
N ASN A 46 0.12 17.76 1.01
CA ASN A 46 0.48 17.06 -0.22
C ASN A 46 0.84 15.62 0.11
N LEU A 47 -0.06 14.69 -0.24
CA LEU A 47 0.09 13.27 0.06
C LEU A 47 0.74 12.48 -1.07
N SER A 48 1.26 13.14 -2.10
CA SER A 48 1.96 12.48 -3.20
C SER A 48 3.24 11.81 -2.70
N ALA A 49 3.51 10.62 -3.22
CA ALA A 49 4.69 9.83 -2.86
C ALA A 49 5.52 9.48 -4.10
N LEU A 50 6.42 8.52 -4.00
CA LEU A 50 7.38 8.22 -5.07
C LEU A 50 6.75 7.67 -6.35
N GLY A 51 5.62 6.96 -6.23
CA GLY A 51 4.94 6.40 -7.39
C GLY A 51 5.76 5.36 -8.15
N LEU A 52 6.57 4.57 -7.43
CA LEU A 52 7.38 3.51 -8.05
C LEU A 52 6.53 2.31 -8.44
N VAL A 53 5.38 2.16 -7.82
CA VAL A 53 4.39 1.12 -8.13
C VAL A 53 3.05 1.77 -8.40
N SER A 54 2.13 1.03 -9.04
CA SER A 54 0.82 1.55 -9.45
C SER A 54 -0.32 1.04 -8.58
N PHE A 55 -0.05 0.80 -7.32
CA PHE A 55 -1.04 0.38 -6.33
C PHE A 55 -0.78 1.07 -5.00
N GLU A 56 -1.81 1.12 -4.15
CA GLU A 56 -1.67 1.56 -2.78
C GLU A 56 -1.36 0.37 -1.87
N PHE A 57 -0.70 0.64 -0.75
CA PHE A 57 -0.28 -0.41 0.18
C PHE A 57 -0.74 -0.07 1.59
N ALA A 58 -1.32 -1.06 2.25
CA ALA A 58 -1.76 -0.95 3.65
C ALA A 58 -1.03 -1.99 4.49
N PRO A 59 0.04 -1.60 5.21
CA PRO A 59 0.73 -2.49 6.12
C PRO A 59 -0.09 -2.73 7.39
N HIS A 60 0.32 -3.71 8.19
CA HIS A 60 -0.27 -4.02 9.49
C HIS A 60 -1.75 -4.40 9.43
N PHE A 61 -2.16 -4.97 8.29
CA PHE A 61 -3.54 -5.36 8.11
C PHE A 61 -3.93 -6.49 9.06
N VAL A 62 -5.06 -6.32 9.73
CA VAL A 62 -5.69 -7.37 10.54
C VAL A 62 -6.93 -7.86 9.79
N ASN A 63 -7.02 -9.16 9.52
CA ASN A 63 -8.14 -9.73 8.78
C ASN A 63 -9.37 -9.84 9.68
N SER A 64 -9.97 -8.71 9.99
CA SER A 64 -11.20 -8.60 10.76
C SER A 64 -12.27 -7.91 9.92
N LYS A 65 -13.52 -8.06 10.33
CA LYS A 65 -14.65 -7.41 9.65
C LYS A 65 -14.46 -5.89 9.59
N ARG A 66 -14.01 -5.29 10.69
CA ARG A 66 -13.79 -3.84 10.79
C ARG A 66 -12.80 -3.32 9.76
N TYR A 67 -11.65 -3.98 9.65
CA TYR A 67 -10.62 -3.60 8.66
C TYR A 67 -11.10 -3.82 7.23
N ARG A 68 -11.73 -4.98 6.96
CA ARG A 68 -12.21 -5.26 5.60
C ARG A 68 -13.25 -4.26 5.14
N GLU A 69 -14.23 -3.92 6.00
CA GLU A 69 -15.24 -2.92 5.67
C GLU A 69 -14.63 -1.54 5.43
N ALA A 70 -13.63 -1.18 6.22
CA ALA A 70 -12.92 0.09 6.04
C ALA A 70 -12.29 0.19 4.67
N TYR A 71 -11.57 -0.84 4.23
CA TYR A 71 -10.91 -0.81 2.92
C TYR A 71 -11.87 -0.98 1.76
N LEU A 72 -12.96 -1.69 1.94
CA LEU A 72 -14.04 -1.72 0.93
C LEU A 72 -14.59 -0.31 0.71
N THR A 73 -14.86 0.42 1.78
CA THR A 73 -15.36 1.80 1.70
C THR A 73 -14.32 2.74 1.09
N TYR A 74 -13.07 2.65 1.54
CA TYR A 74 -11.97 3.46 1.03
C TYR A 74 -11.81 3.31 -0.48
N THR A 75 -11.77 2.08 -0.97
CA THR A 75 -11.52 1.79 -2.39
C THR A 75 -12.68 2.11 -3.32
N LYS A 76 -13.86 2.41 -2.80
CA LYS A 76 -14.96 2.93 -3.63
C LYS A 76 -14.60 4.25 -4.30
N LYS A 77 -13.71 5.02 -3.68
CA LYS A 77 -13.30 6.35 -4.15
C LYS A 77 -11.97 6.32 -4.92
N THR A 78 -11.38 5.16 -5.09
CA THR A 78 -10.08 5.02 -5.76
C THR A 78 -10.22 4.20 -7.03
N SER A 79 -9.30 4.41 -7.97
CA SER A 79 -9.29 3.68 -9.24
C SER A 79 -8.14 2.69 -9.34
N ILE A 80 -7.27 2.65 -8.33
CA ILE A 80 -6.11 1.75 -8.31
C ILE A 80 -6.26 0.71 -7.20
N PRO A 81 -5.64 -0.48 -7.36
CA PRO A 81 -5.73 -1.51 -6.33
C PRO A 81 -5.08 -1.07 -5.03
N LEU A 82 -5.62 -1.57 -3.93
CA LEU A 82 -5.00 -1.46 -2.61
C LEU A 82 -4.67 -2.87 -2.12
N TYR A 83 -3.41 -3.11 -1.82
CA TYR A 83 -2.96 -4.36 -1.23
C TYR A 83 -2.79 -4.18 0.26
N ALA A 84 -3.55 -4.97 1.03
CA ALA A 84 -3.49 -4.97 2.49
C ALA A 84 -2.72 -6.20 2.96
N CYS A 85 -1.63 -5.98 3.65
CA CYS A 85 -0.67 -7.02 4.00
C CYS A 85 -0.54 -7.15 5.52
N LYS A 86 -0.62 -8.38 6.00
CA LYS A 86 -0.38 -8.67 7.41
C LYS A 86 1.10 -8.51 7.74
N ASP A 87 1.38 -8.30 9.02
CA ASP A 87 2.76 -8.33 9.51
C ASP A 87 3.42 -9.66 9.16
N GLY A 88 4.66 -9.59 8.72
CA GLY A 88 5.42 -10.75 8.26
C GLY A 88 5.22 -11.07 6.77
N GLY A 89 4.27 -10.41 6.10
CA GLY A 89 4.08 -10.56 4.67
C GLY A 89 4.74 -9.44 3.88
N GLY A 90 4.71 -9.55 2.57
CA GLY A 90 5.29 -8.53 1.70
C GLY A 90 5.00 -8.76 0.24
N ILE A 91 5.40 -7.81 -0.58
CA ILE A 91 5.26 -7.85 -2.04
C ILE A 91 6.62 -7.55 -2.65
N ILE A 92 7.05 -8.42 -3.55
CA ILE A 92 8.26 -8.22 -4.35
C ILE A 92 7.81 -7.82 -5.75
N ILE A 93 8.32 -6.68 -6.22
CA ILE A 93 7.99 -6.17 -7.55
C ILE A 93 9.26 -6.19 -8.40
N ASN A 94 9.18 -6.86 -9.54
CA ASN A 94 10.26 -6.89 -10.52
C ASN A 94 9.66 -6.63 -11.91
N GLY A 95 9.80 -5.40 -12.38
CA GLY A 95 9.14 -4.98 -13.61
C GLY A 95 7.63 -5.07 -13.48
N ARG A 96 6.99 -5.93 -14.28
CA ARG A 96 5.53 -6.16 -14.23
C ARG A 96 5.16 -7.35 -13.36
N SER A 97 6.14 -8.03 -12.78
CA SER A 97 5.92 -9.22 -11.97
C SER A 97 5.69 -8.85 -10.52
N LEU A 98 4.65 -9.39 -9.93
CA LEU A 98 4.34 -9.27 -8.51
C LEU A 98 4.46 -10.64 -7.87
N GLN A 99 5.18 -10.71 -6.76
CA GLN A 99 5.26 -11.92 -5.96
C GLN A 99 4.83 -11.59 -4.53
N PHE A 100 3.85 -12.31 -4.03
CA PHE A 100 3.31 -12.09 -2.69
C PHE A 100 3.93 -13.08 -1.70
N MET A 101 4.36 -12.56 -0.57
CA MET A 101 4.86 -13.34 0.55
C MET A 101 3.88 -13.18 1.71
N GLY A 102 3.31 -14.29 2.17
CA GLY A 102 2.24 -14.26 3.16
C GLY A 102 0.90 -13.86 2.54
N LYS A 103 -0.14 -13.85 3.38
CA LYS A 103 -1.48 -13.51 2.92
C LYS A 103 -1.61 -12.01 2.67
N THR A 104 -2.04 -11.68 1.48
CA THR A 104 -2.33 -10.30 1.07
C THR A 104 -3.74 -10.27 0.50
N LEU A 105 -4.52 -9.30 0.92
CA LEU A 105 -5.85 -9.04 0.35
C LEU A 105 -5.76 -7.84 -0.59
N CYS A 106 -6.42 -7.96 -1.73
CA CYS A 106 -6.55 -6.86 -2.66
C CYS A 106 -7.95 -6.29 -2.58
N PHE A 107 -8.04 -4.97 -2.51
CA PHE A 107 -9.29 -4.24 -2.56
C PHE A 107 -9.27 -3.33 -3.77
N LEU A 108 -10.32 -3.35 -4.57
CA LEU A 108 -10.45 -2.52 -5.76
C LEU A 108 -11.89 -2.11 -5.97
N ARG A 109 -12.11 -0.79 -6.04
CA ARG A 109 -13.43 -0.20 -6.33
C ARG A 109 -14.55 -0.75 -5.45
N GLY A 110 -14.28 -0.90 -4.16
CA GLY A 110 -15.23 -1.40 -3.18
C GLY A 110 -15.44 -2.90 -3.21
N LYS A 111 -14.56 -3.66 -3.87
CA LYS A 111 -14.60 -5.13 -3.93
C LYS A 111 -13.33 -5.71 -3.34
N LYS A 112 -13.46 -6.87 -2.72
CA LYS A 112 -12.34 -7.63 -2.19
C LYS A 112 -11.95 -8.73 -3.17
N LEU A 113 -10.68 -8.73 -3.57
CA LEU A 113 -10.07 -9.77 -4.37
C LEU A 113 -9.00 -10.45 -3.51
N LEU A 114 -8.93 -11.78 -3.52
CA LEU A 114 -7.92 -12.51 -2.78
C LEU A 114 -6.71 -12.79 -3.66
N HIS A 115 -5.52 -12.51 -3.11
CA HIS A 115 -4.25 -12.90 -3.72
C HIS A 115 -3.53 -13.85 -2.79
N PHE A 116 -3.07 -14.96 -3.36
CA PHE A 116 -2.26 -15.93 -2.66
C PHE A 116 -0.89 -16.02 -3.32
N PRO A 117 0.16 -16.19 -2.52
CA PRO A 117 1.49 -16.44 -3.07
C PRO A 117 1.55 -17.73 -3.86
#